data_e121f7b6ecea93e5438addfb7f198938
#
_entry.id   e121f7b6ecea93e5438addfb7f198938
#
_cell.length_a   1.000
_cell.length_b   1.000
_cell.length_c   1.000
_cell.angle_alpha   90.00
_cell.angle_beta   90.00
_cell.angle_gamma   90.00
#
_symmetry.space_group_name_H-M   'P 1'
#
loop_
_entity.id
_entity.type
_entity.pdbx_description
1 polymer ?
#
loop_
_entity_poly.entity_id
_entity_poly.type
_entity_poly.pdbx_seq_one_letter_code
_entity_poly.pdbx_strand_id
1 'polypeptide(L)'
;MNFTDINLDLQSTMRKIYADLLYRSNFMNMVNRDFLQVARTETPVIEVIKALPTSVRERNKVELTKANSLEADRLNPTLASYDSVKVDLTELRMDYSFMVSPLVMGSGIAGAIDNQIALKDSEIAKKVDTYGFDKLAKAITGSADGSQAYTKGRVAVWTPSTKEDYIDLINELSADLFDVNIYEGYFCGLKSSEYAKLVSALTSVLKFETRAGIEAVDMGKVANAYGIDFFQINSNVLTNNEVGYFGHEVGTVGDFFFSAFNTFDTYQGLPGYFVAEGNAFFGADVVRSEALIKLVESVPVVTAGTFDSGKVGTTYAQTTAFSGTGSVKFEGAGIPAGLSLGETTGALTGTPTEAGKFEVAIYGIDVDGNYSNAFSGTIEIAE
;
A
#
# COMPACT_ATOMS: atom_id res chain seq x y z
N MET A 1 3.51 4.16 -48.22
CA MET A 1 3.96 4.29 -46.82
C MET A 1 5.04 3.23 -46.61
N ASN A 2 6.28 3.62 -46.40
CA ASN A 2 7.37 2.66 -46.22
C ASN A 2 7.38 2.12 -44.79
N PHE A 3 7.64 0.83 -44.59
CA PHE A 3 7.65 0.19 -43.28
C PHE A 3 8.65 0.79 -42.27
N THR A 4 9.69 1.48 -42.77
CA THR A 4 10.61 2.29 -41.95
C THR A 4 9.92 3.44 -41.23
N ASP A 5 8.89 4.04 -41.84
CA ASP A 5 8.16 5.17 -41.25
C ASP A 5 7.21 4.67 -40.12
N ILE A 6 6.70 3.45 -40.24
CA ILE A 6 5.86 2.82 -39.19
C ILE A 6 6.69 2.46 -37.94
N ASN A 7 7.94 2.07 -38.09
CA ASN A 7 8.80 1.73 -36.96
C ASN A 7 9.22 2.93 -36.10
N LEU A 8 9.37 4.10 -36.72
CA LEU A 8 9.62 5.36 -35.98
C LEU A 8 8.37 5.84 -35.24
N ASP A 9 7.19 5.62 -35.82
CA ASP A 9 5.91 5.97 -35.22
C ASP A 9 5.56 5.05 -34.06
N LEU A 10 6.00 3.78 -34.08
CA LEU A 10 5.81 2.81 -33.00
C LEU A 10 6.56 3.16 -31.72
N GLN A 11 7.79 3.68 -31.80
CA GLN A 11 8.51 4.17 -30.61
C GLN A 11 7.84 5.39 -29.98
N SER A 12 7.30 6.28 -30.82
CA SER A 12 6.51 7.42 -30.32
C SER A 12 5.20 6.97 -29.69
N THR A 13 4.57 5.93 -30.26
CA THR A 13 3.35 5.31 -29.77
C THR A 13 3.58 4.61 -28.40
N MET A 14 4.67 3.87 -28.24
CA MET A 14 5.04 3.26 -26.97
C MET A 14 5.24 4.31 -25.86
N ARG A 15 5.84 5.45 -26.18
CA ARG A 15 5.95 6.57 -25.21
C ARG A 15 4.60 7.18 -24.85
N LYS A 16 3.67 7.26 -25.82
CA LYS A 16 2.29 7.69 -25.56
C LYS A 16 1.54 6.69 -24.70
N ILE A 17 1.64 5.39 -25.00
CA ILE A 17 1.06 4.30 -24.19
C ILE A 17 1.52 4.42 -22.74
N TYR A 18 2.81 4.57 -22.51
CA TYR A 18 3.35 4.72 -21.16
C TYR A 18 2.82 5.97 -20.46
N ALA A 19 2.80 7.11 -21.15
CA ALA A 19 2.25 8.34 -20.61
C ALA A 19 0.75 8.22 -20.28
N ASP A 20 -0.02 7.60 -21.18
CA ASP A 20 -1.47 7.38 -20.98
C ASP A 20 -1.75 6.37 -19.85
N LEU A 21 -0.94 5.34 -19.69
CA LEU A 21 -1.05 4.39 -18.58
C LEU A 21 -0.84 5.06 -17.23
N LEU A 22 0.11 6.00 -17.13
CA LEU A 22 0.33 6.78 -15.92
C LEU A 22 -0.89 7.62 -15.53
N TYR A 23 -1.67 8.09 -16.51
CA TYR A 23 -2.90 8.85 -16.26
C TYR A 23 -4.12 7.97 -16.01
N ARG A 24 -4.15 6.74 -16.51
CA ARG A 24 -5.32 5.85 -16.45
C ARG A 24 -5.31 4.90 -15.27
N SER A 25 -4.13 4.53 -14.78
CA SER A 25 -3.99 3.68 -13.61
C SER A 25 -4.08 4.49 -12.33
N ASN A 26 -5.02 4.14 -11.47
CA ASN A 26 -5.16 4.78 -10.16
C ASN A 26 -4.03 4.39 -9.21
N PHE A 27 -3.55 3.14 -9.31
CA PHE A 27 -2.45 2.64 -8.50
C PHE A 27 -1.15 3.43 -8.75
N MET A 28 -0.91 3.83 -10.01
CA MET A 28 0.29 4.59 -10.38
C MET A 28 0.36 6.00 -9.76
N ASN A 29 -0.76 6.51 -9.23
CA ASN A 29 -0.77 7.77 -8.47
C ASN A 29 -0.21 7.61 -7.04
N MET A 30 -0.04 6.37 -6.58
CA MET A 30 0.44 6.04 -5.24
C MET A 30 1.88 5.53 -5.23
N VAL A 31 2.49 5.36 -6.40
CA VAL A 31 3.77 4.69 -6.57
C VAL A 31 4.91 5.70 -6.71
N ASN A 32 5.97 5.52 -5.90
CA ASN A 32 7.22 6.23 -6.07
C ASN A 32 7.95 5.73 -7.33
N ARG A 33 8.29 6.66 -8.21
CA ARG A 33 8.93 6.44 -9.52
C ARG A 33 10.35 6.97 -9.61
N ASP A 34 10.94 7.43 -8.53
CA ASP A 34 12.30 8.00 -8.54
C ASP A 34 13.37 6.98 -8.95
N PHE A 35 13.04 5.68 -8.86
CA PHE A 35 13.92 4.57 -9.23
C PHE A 35 13.88 4.19 -10.72
N LEU A 36 13.09 4.87 -11.52
CA LEU A 36 12.89 4.64 -12.96
C LEU A 36 14.17 4.57 -13.79
N GLN A 37 15.20 5.31 -13.43
CA GLN A 37 16.45 5.36 -14.18
C GLN A 37 17.31 4.10 -14.02
N VAL A 38 17.19 3.41 -12.89
CA VAL A 38 17.96 2.21 -12.58
C VAL A 38 17.39 0.98 -13.30
N ALA A 39 16.07 0.87 -13.38
CA ALA A 39 15.38 -0.29 -13.96
C ALA A 39 15.49 -0.40 -15.49
N ARG A 40 15.79 0.70 -16.19
CA ARG A 40 15.77 0.73 -17.66
C ARG A 40 17.02 0.18 -18.34
N THR A 41 18.10 -0.06 -17.62
CA THR A 41 19.40 -0.28 -18.27
C THR A 41 19.92 -1.71 -18.22
N GLU A 42 19.67 -2.51 -17.16
CA GLU A 42 20.35 -3.81 -17.09
C GLU A 42 19.60 -4.94 -16.34
N THR A 43 18.69 -4.64 -15.39
CA THR A 43 17.99 -5.71 -14.66
C THR A 43 16.53 -5.35 -14.41
N PRO A 44 15.61 -6.35 -14.50
CA PRO A 44 14.20 -6.11 -14.19
C PRO A 44 13.90 -6.07 -12.66
N VAL A 45 14.92 -5.91 -11.83
CA VAL A 45 14.79 -5.88 -10.38
C VAL A 45 15.29 -4.56 -9.84
N ILE A 46 14.45 -3.87 -9.06
CA ILE A 46 14.80 -2.67 -8.30
C ILE A 46 15.12 -3.11 -6.88
N GLU A 47 16.29 -2.74 -6.36
CA GLU A 47 16.63 -2.93 -4.96
C GLU A 47 16.55 -1.59 -4.22
N VAL A 48 15.60 -1.49 -3.28
CA VAL A 48 15.40 -0.32 -2.44
C VAL A 48 16.00 -0.57 -1.07
N ILE A 49 16.96 0.24 -0.67
CA ILE A 49 17.63 0.13 0.63
C ILE A 49 16.88 1.03 1.63
N LYS A 50 16.34 0.41 2.66
CA LYS A 50 15.68 1.08 3.79
C LYS A 50 16.66 1.18 4.96
N ALA A 51 16.99 2.39 5.39
CA ALA A 51 17.75 2.60 6.61
C ALA A 51 16.83 2.30 7.82
N LEU A 52 17.29 1.43 8.70
CA LEU A 52 16.58 1.17 9.95
C LEU A 52 16.88 2.27 10.97
N PRO A 53 15.89 2.64 11.83
CA PRO A 53 16.07 3.70 12.80
C PRO A 53 17.22 3.34 13.76
N THR A 54 18.12 4.30 13.98
CA THR A 54 19.18 4.20 14.97
C THR A 54 18.83 5.06 16.17
N SER A 55 19.16 4.57 17.38
CA SER A 55 18.92 5.33 18.60
C SER A 55 19.83 6.55 18.68
N VAL A 56 19.25 7.73 18.92
CA VAL A 56 19.99 8.94 19.26
C VAL A 56 20.18 8.98 20.77
N ARG A 57 21.44 9.10 21.21
CA ARG A 57 21.75 9.23 22.63
C ARG A 57 21.79 10.71 23.00
N GLU A 58 20.90 11.13 23.89
CA GLU A 58 20.96 12.44 24.50
C GLU A 58 22.05 12.46 25.58
N ARG A 59 22.88 13.49 25.57
CA ARG A 59 23.82 13.81 26.62
C ARG A 59 23.52 15.18 27.21
N ASN A 60 23.39 15.24 28.52
CA ASN A 60 23.20 16.53 29.14
C ASN A 60 24.61 17.22 29.35
N LYS A 61 24.59 18.55 29.47
CA LYS A 61 25.78 19.37 29.56
C LYS A 61 26.71 19.02 30.75
N VAL A 62 26.15 18.40 31.80
CA VAL A 62 26.91 18.00 33.01
C VAL A 62 27.75 16.75 32.77
N GLU A 63 27.29 15.85 31.90
CA GLU A 63 28.06 14.66 31.54
C GLU A 63 29.24 15.01 30.63
N LEU A 64 29.11 15.98 29.75
CA LEU A 64 30.17 16.49 28.89
C LEU A 64 31.32 17.16 29.70
N THR A 65 31.02 17.77 30.84
CA THR A 65 32.04 18.42 31.69
C THR A 65 32.76 17.47 32.62
N LYS A 66 32.25 16.27 32.87
CA LYS A 66 32.86 15.23 33.71
C LYS A 66 33.76 14.26 32.95
N ALA A 67 33.69 14.22 31.64
CA ALA A 67 34.46 13.30 30.80
C ALA A 67 35.84 13.86 30.53
N ASN A 68 36.73 13.71 31.50
CA ASN A 68 38.15 14.06 31.35
C ASN A 68 39.00 12.97 30.65
N SER A 69 38.38 11.91 30.13
CA SER A 69 39.06 10.90 29.34
C SER A 69 38.41 10.80 27.96
N LEU A 70 39.19 11.08 26.92
CA LEU A 70 38.82 10.92 25.52
C LEU A 70 38.29 9.50 25.16
N GLU A 71 38.62 8.49 25.98
CA GLU A 71 38.16 7.10 25.78
C GLU A 71 36.76 6.84 26.33
N ALA A 72 36.38 7.50 27.43
CA ALA A 72 35.01 7.36 27.98
C ALA A 72 33.97 8.09 27.16
N ASP A 73 34.38 9.00 26.26
CA ASP A 73 33.55 9.83 25.44
C ASP A 73 33.37 9.35 23.99
N ARG A 74 34.04 8.25 23.61
CA ARG A 74 33.79 7.61 22.34
C ARG A 74 32.42 6.96 22.38
N LEU A 75 31.52 7.53 21.58
CA LEU A 75 30.29 6.83 21.17
C LEU A 75 30.75 5.53 20.53
N ASN A 76 30.36 4.39 21.10
CA ASN A 76 30.37 3.16 20.32
C ASN A 76 29.36 3.38 19.17
N PRO A 77 29.85 3.59 17.93
CA PRO A 77 28.92 3.78 16.83
C PRO A 77 28.11 2.50 16.69
N THR A 78 26.80 2.58 16.87
CA THR A 78 25.89 1.53 16.43
C THR A 78 26.05 1.42 14.93
N LEU A 79 26.41 0.24 14.45
CA LEU A 79 26.44 -0.02 13.02
C LEU A 79 25.05 0.28 12.45
N ALA A 80 24.97 1.19 11.49
CA ALA A 80 23.72 1.45 10.79
C ALA A 80 23.31 0.14 10.11
N SER A 81 22.15 -0.37 10.50
CA SER A 81 21.57 -1.55 9.85
C SER A 81 20.64 -1.07 8.73
N TYR A 82 20.69 -1.79 7.61
CA TYR A 82 19.88 -1.53 6.44
C TYR A 82 19.06 -2.78 6.14
N ASP A 83 17.83 -2.57 5.74
CA ASP A 83 16.99 -3.60 5.13
C ASP A 83 16.89 -3.31 3.64
N SER A 84 16.73 -4.34 2.81
CA SER A 84 16.56 -4.16 1.38
C SER A 84 15.31 -4.87 0.90
N VAL A 85 14.48 -4.14 0.15
CA VAL A 85 13.32 -4.68 -0.53
C VAL A 85 13.66 -4.79 -2.02
N LYS A 86 13.46 -5.98 -2.57
CA LYS A 86 13.68 -6.26 -4.00
C LYS A 86 12.34 -6.31 -4.70
N VAL A 87 12.11 -5.38 -5.60
CA VAL A 87 10.93 -5.30 -6.44
C VAL A 87 11.25 -5.92 -7.80
N ASP A 88 10.62 -7.03 -8.12
CA ASP A 88 10.74 -7.68 -9.43
C ASP A 88 9.71 -7.10 -10.39
N LEU A 89 10.18 -6.39 -11.41
CA LEU A 89 9.32 -5.76 -12.41
C LEU A 89 8.70 -6.77 -13.41
N THR A 90 9.04 -8.05 -13.33
CA THR A 90 8.51 -9.10 -14.22
C THR A 90 7.37 -9.91 -13.58
N GLU A 91 6.94 -9.57 -12.36
CA GLU A 91 5.90 -10.34 -11.65
C GLU A 91 4.56 -10.38 -12.39
N LEU A 92 4.11 -9.25 -12.94
CA LEU A 92 2.91 -9.20 -13.77
C LEU A 92 3.31 -9.10 -15.23
N ARG A 93 3.12 -10.19 -15.99
CA ARG A 93 3.30 -10.20 -17.42
C ARG A 93 1.96 -9.99 -18.13
N MET A 94 1.93 -9.05 -19.06
CA MET A 94 0.78 -8.74 -19.89
C MET A 94 1.17 -8.84 -21.35
N ASP A 95 0.67 -9.88 -22.01
CA ASP A 95 0.84 -10.03 -23.46
C ASP A 95 -0.34 -9.34 -24.16
N TYR A 96 -0.07 -8.54 -25.15
CA TYR A 96 -1.10 -7.89 -25.95
C TYR A 96 -0.83 -8.06 -27.43
N SER A 97 -1.89 -8.34 -28.17
CA SER A 97 -1.88 -8.38 -29.62
C SER A 97 -3.15 -7.77 -30.18
N PHE A 98 -3.06 -7.15 -31.32
CA PHE A 98 -4.21 -6.74 -32.10
C PHE A 98 -3.93 -6.88 -33.59
N MET A 99 -4.99 -7.04 -34.35
CA MET A 99 -4.93 -7.20 -35.81
C MET A 99 -5.88 -6.20 -36.47
N VAL A 100 -5.40 -5.51 -37.47
CA VAL A 100 -6.21 -4.58 -38.26
C VAL A 100 -6.36 -5.15 -39.67
N SER A 101 -7.59 -5.23 -40.18
CA SER A 101 -7.87 -5.76 -41.50
C SER A 101 -7.47 -4.78 -42.61
N PRO A 102 -7.13 -5.28 -43.81
CA PRO A 102 -6.83 -4.44 -44.97
C PRO A 102 -7.96 -3.49 -45.36
N LEU A 103 -9.21 -3.90 -45.15
CA LEU A 103 -10.39 -3.06 -45.41
C LEU A 103 -10.42 -1.80 -44.54
N VAL A 104 -10.05 -1.93 -43.28
CA VAL A 104 -9.96 -0.80 -42.34
C VAL A 104 -8.79 0.10 -42.67
N MET A 105 -7.64 -0.49 -43.04
CA MET A 105 -6.46 0.26 -43.47
C MET A 105 -6.70 0.99 -44.80
N GLY A 106 -7.37 0.34 -45.76
CA GLY A 106 -7.69 0.91 -47.07
C GLY A 106 -8.78 1.96 -47.09
N SER A 107 -9.66 1.96 -46.12
CA SER A 107 -10.77 2.94 -46.00
C SER A 107 -10.32 4.32 -45.44
N GLY A 108 -9.02 4.50 -45.16
CA GLY A 108 -8.50 5.77 -44.66
C GLY A 108 -9.00 6.14 -43.25
N ILE A 109 -9.45 5.18 -42.46
CA ILE A 109 -9.80 5.38 -41.05
C ILE A 109 -8.48 5.63 -40.28
N ALA A 110 -8.01 6.87 -40.39
CA ALA A 110 -6.94 7.37 -39.56
C ALA A 110 -7.38 7.20 -38.09
N GLY A 111 -6.56 6.57 -37.27
CA GLY A 111 -6.87 6.35 -35.87
C GLY A 111 -7.48 4.98 -35.53
N ALA A 112 -7.72 4.07 -36.47
CA ALA A 112 -8.15 2.71 -36.14
C ALA A 112 -7.13 1.97 -35.28
N ILE A 113 -5.84 2.17 -35.56
CA ILE A 113 -4.73 1.62 -34.78
C ILE A 113 -4.65 2.34 -33.43
N ASP A 114 -4.73 3.68 -33.41
CA ASP A 114 -4.71 4.47 -32.17
C ASP A 114 -5.86 4.11 -31.24
N ASN A 115 -7.05 3.87 -31.77
CA ASN A 115 -8.19 3.43 -30.98
C ASN A 115 -7.99 2.03 -30.37
N GLN A 116 -7.37 1.09 -31.12
CA GLN A 116 -7.07 -0.25 -30.58
C GLN A 116 -6.00 -0.16 -29.49
N ILE A 117 -5.00 0.68 -29.66
CA ILE A 117 -3.98 0.94 -28.66
C ILE A 117 -4.63 1.52 -27.40
N ALA A 118 -5.48 2.56 -27.53
CA ALA A 118 -6.15 3.18 -26.38
C ALA A 118 -7.06 2.20 -25.61
N LEU A 119 -7.69 1.23 -26.30
CA LEU A 119 -8.47 0.17 -25.65
C LEU A 119 -7.55 -0.79 -24.88
N LYS A 120 -6.41 -1.18 -25.46
CA LYS A 120 -5.44 -2.05 -24.78
C LYS A 120 -4.80 -1.37 -23.58
N ASP A 121 -4.50 -0.09 -23.65
CA ASP A 121 -4.00 0.70 -22.52
C ASP A 121 -4.97 0.70 -21.35
N SER A 122 -6.26 0.83 -21.63
CA SER A 122 -7.30 0.76 -20.58
C SER A 122 -7.38 -0.63 -19.94
N GLU A 123 -7.17 -1.70 -20.71
CA GLU A 123 -7.12 -3.08 -20.17
C GLU A 123 -5.86 -3.30 -19.32
N ILE A 124 -4.71 -2.80 -19.77
CA ILE A 124 -3.44 -2.88 -19.04
C ILE A 124 -3.55 -2.11 -17.73
N ALA A 125 -4.06 -0.87 -17.75
CA ALA A 125 -4.26 -0.06 -16.56
C ALA A 125 -5.12 -0.77 -15.51
N LYS A 126 -6.23 -1.41 -15.92
CA LYS A 126 -7.07 -2.20 -15.01
C LYS A 126 -6.34 -3.39 -14.39
N LYS A 127 -5.48 -4.08 -15.15
CA LYS A 127 -4.68 -5.20 -14.62
C LYS A 127 -3.63 -4.72 -13.64
N VAL A 128 -2.99 -3.58 -13.91
CA VAL A 128 -2.03 -2.93 -13.01
C VAL A 128 -2.71 -2.52 -11.72
N ASP A 129 -3.88 -1.87 -11.81
CA ASP A 129 -4.66 -1.50 -10.64
C ASP A 129 -5.04 -2.73 -9.81
N THR A 130 -5.58 -3.78 -10.44
CA THR A 130 -5.96 -5.01 -9.73
C THR A 130 -4.75 -5.66 -9.03
N TYR A 131 -3.61 -5.75 -9.72
CA TYR A 131 -2.38 -6.32 -9.15
C TYR A 131 -1.84 -5.44 -8.01
N GLY A 132 -1.75 -4.13 -8.23
CA GLY A 132 -1.19 -3.19 -7.26
C GLY A 132 -2.03 -3.12 -5.98
N PHE A 133 -3.35 -3.01 -6.09
CA PHE A 133 -4.23 -3.00 -4.92
C PHE A 133 -4.26 -4.34 -4.19
N ASP A 134 -4.16 -5.48 -4.88
CA ASP A 134 -4.02 -6.80 -4.24
C ASP A 134 -2.70 -6.90 -3.43
N LYS A 135 -1.60 -6.36 -3.96
CA LYS A 135 -0.33 -6.26 -3.22
C LYS A 135 -0.47 -5.38 -1.97
N LEU A 136 -1.09 -4.20 -2.09
CA LEU A 136 -1.33 -3.32 -0.94
C LEU A 136 -2.22 -3.97 0.11
N ALA A 137 -3.32 -4.60 -0.31
CA ALA A 137 -4.25 -5.28 0.58
C ALA A 137 -3.55 -6.34 1.45
N LYS A 138 -2.64 -7.12 0.84
CA LYS A 138 -1.86 -8.16 1.50
C LYS A 138 -0.72 -7.62 2.37
N ALA A 139 -0.12 -6.50 1.99
CA ALA A 139 0.99 -5.91 2.72
C ALA A 139 0.53 -5.05 3.92
N ILE A 140 -0.63 -4.40 3.80
CA ILE A 140 -1.17 -3.51 4.83
C ILE A 140 -2.27 -4.23 5.59
N THR A 141 -1.89 -4.87 6.69
CA THR A 141 -2.77 -5.70 7.54
C THR A 141 -2.68 -5.33 9.02
N GLY A 142 -2.06 -4.19 9.34
CA GLY A 142 -1.85 -3.74 10.72
C GLY A 142 -3.15 -3.43 11.47
N SER A 143 -3.01 -3.18 12.78
CA SER A 143 -4.14 -2.82 13.65
C SER A 143 -4.56 -1.36 13.48
N ALA A 144 -5.81 -1.06 13.83
CA ALA A 144 -6.35 0.31 13.76
C ALA A 144 -5.69 1.26 14.77
N ASP A 145 -5.16 0.75 15.89
CA ASP A 145 -4.40 1.52 16.88
C ASP A 145 -2.96 1.88 16.44
N GLY A 146 -2.54 1.39 15.27
CA GLY A 146 -1.21 1.64 14.74
C GLY A 146 -0.07 0.88 15.43
N SER A 147 -0.35 0.01 16.40
CA SER A 147 0.67 -0.72 17.18
C SER A 147 1.60 -1.58 16.31
N GLN A 148 1.17 -1.96 15.11
CA GLN A 148 1.94 -2.74 14.14
C GLN A 148 2.30 -1.95 12.87
N ALA A 149 2.12 -0.63 12.85
CA ALA A 149 2.30 0.21 11.67
C ALA A 149 3.67 0.06 11.00
N TYR A 150 4.74 -0.11 11.77
CA TYR A 150 6.09 -0.26 11.25
C TYR A 150 6.30 -1.54 10.43
N THR A 151 5.64 -2.64 10.80
CA THR A 151 5.84 -3.97 10.17
C THR A 151 4.73 -4.38 9.21
N LYS A 152 3.50 -3.93 9.46
CA LYS A 152 2.30 -4.37 8.74
C LYS A 152 1.48 -3.21 8.16
N GLY A 153 1.97 -1.97 8.24
CA GLY A 153 1.19 -0.78 7.91
C GLY A 153 0.08 -0.53 8.94
N ARG A 154 -0.84 0.39 8.61
CA ARG A 154 -1.98 0.72 9.46
C ARG A 154 -3.29 0.49 8.72
N VAL A 155 -4.32 0.04 9.43
CA VAL A 155 -5.69 -0.08 8.94
C VAL A 155 -6.55 0.90 9.72
N ALA A 156 -7.30 1.76 9.05
CA ALA A 156 -8.20 2.72 9.69
C ALA A 156 -9.65 2.48 9.25
N VAL A 157 -10.59 2.64 10.17
CA VAL A 157 -12.02 2.53 9.87
C VAL A 157 -12.51 3.82 9.23
N TRP A 158 -13.15 3.71 8.07
CA TRP A 158 -13.69 4.83 7.31
C TRP A 158 -15.22 4.78 7.31
N THR A 159 -15.84 5.39 8.32
CA THR A 159 -17.31 5.42 8.48
C THR A 159 -17.83 6.83 8.79
N PRO A 160 -17.48 7.85 7.98
CA PRO A 160 -17.97 9.20 8.23
C PRO A 160 -19.49 9.25 8.02
N SER A 161 -20.19 9.90 8.96
CA SER A 161 -21.65 10.05 8.94
C SER A 161 -22.07 11.48 8.56
N THR A 162 -21.27 12.46 8.92
CA THR A 162 -21.48 13.88 8.63
C THR A 162 -20.38 14.44 7.72
N LYS A 163 -20.56 15.66 7.25
CA LYS A 163 -19.55 16.33 6.41
C LYS A 163 -18.29 16.68 7.19
N GLU A 164 -18.48 17.03 8.44
CA GLU A 164 -17.43 17.34 9.39
C GLU A 164 -16.59 16.11 9.68
N ASP A 165 -17.19 14.92 9.80
CA ASP A 165 -16.49 13.65 10.05
C ASP A 165 -15.45 13.34 8.96
N TYR A 166 -15.72 13.69 7.69
CA TYR A 166 -14.74 13.50 6.60
C TYR A 166 -13.46 14.29 6.81
N ILE A 167 -13.61 15.53 7.33
CA ILE A 167 -12.47 16.42 7.57
C ILE A 167 -11.71 15.96 8.80
N ASP A 168 -12.43 15.58 9.85
CA ASP A 168 -11.82 15.09 11.09
C ASP A 168 -11.03 13.81 10.85
N LEU A 169 -11.58 12.84 10.09
CA LEU A 169 -10.86 11.63 9.68
C LEU A 169 -9.60 11.94 8.87
N ILE A 170 -9.67 12.86 7.90
CA ILE A 170 -8.50 13.26 7.10
C ILE A 170 -7.43 13.90 7.98
N ASN A 171 -7.82 14.72 8.94
CA ASN A 171 -6.88 15.34 9.88
C ASN A 171 -6.24 14.29 10.79
N GLU A 172 -7.01 13.31 11.27
CA GLU A 172 -6.50 12.19 12.07
C GLU A 172 -5.47 11.37 11.27
N LEU A 173 -5.82 10.96 10.05
CA LEU A 173 -4.92 10.21 9.17
C LEU A 173 -3.64 10.98 8.84
N SER A 174 -3.75 12.30 8.66
CA SER A 174 -2.58 13.17 8.43
C SER A 174 -1.69 13.26 9.67
N ALA A 175 -2.28 13.34 10.87
CA ALA A 175 -1.54 13.31 12.12
C ALA A 175 -0.80 11.98 12.32
N ASP A 176 -1.42 10.85 11.95
CA ASP A 176 -0.80 9.53 12.02
C ASP A 176 0.45 9.41 11.14
N LEU A 177 0.43 9.98 9.93
CA LEU A 177 1.61 10.01 9.07
C LEU A 177 2.67 10.98 9.58
N PHE A 178 2.25 12.08 10.19
CA PHE A 178 3.17 13.03 10.82
C PHE A 178 3.95 12.38 11.97
N ASP A 179 3.32 11.51 12.75
CA ASP A 179 3.95 10.78 13.86
C ASP A 179 5.03 9.77 13.37
N VAL A 180 4.94 9.31 12.13
CA VAL A 180 5.98 8.48 11.50
C VAL A 180 6.97 9.28 10.63
N ASN A 181 7.05 10.60 10.86
CA ASN A 181 7.96 11.55 10.21
C ASN A 181 7.70 11.74 8.70
N ILE A 182 6.44 11.74 8.29
CA ILE A 182 6.02 12.11 6.93
C ILE A 182 5.17 13.37 7.07
N TYR A 183 5.65 14.51 6.52
CA TYR A 183 5.10 15.83 6.84
C TYR A 183 4.30 16.47 5.72
N GLU A 184 4.42 15.99 4.48
CA GLU A 184 3.78 16.57 3.29
C GLU A 184 3.65 15.53 2.16
N GLY A 185 2.94 15.87 1.10
CA GLY A 185 2.83 15.02 -0.09
C GLY A 185 1.89 13.83 0.08
N TYR A 186 0.82 14.00 0.87
CA TYR A 186 -0.14 12.93 1.10
C TYR A 186 -1.02 12.71 -0.11
N PHE A 187 -1.45 11.45 -0.28
CA PHE A 187 -2.52 11.10 -1.20
C PHE A 187 -3.69 10.45 -0.45
N CYS A 188 -4.88 10.56 -1.02
CA CYS A 188 -6.09 9.89 -0.57
C CYS A 188 -6.86 9.33 -1.76
N GLY A 189 -6.79 8.02 -1.94
CA GLY A 189 -7.55 7.30 -2.95
C GLY A 189 -8.77 6.61 -2.33
N LEU A 190 -9.97 6.90 -2.82
CA LEU A 190 -11.21 6.35 -2.30
C LEU A 190 -12.04 5.68 -3.39
N LYS A 191 -12.81 4.64 -3.01
CA LYS A 191 -13.82 4.05 -3.90
C LYS A 191 -14.82 5.11 -4.39
N SER A 192 -15.33 4.94 -5.60
CA SER A 192 -16.14 5.93 -6.31
C SER A 192 -17.27 6.52 -5.48
N SER A 193 -17.96 5.69 -4.67
CA SER A 193 -19.08 6.13 -3.84
C SER A 193 -18.65 7.05 -2.71
N GLU A 194 -17.55 6.73 -2.04
CA GLU A 194 -17.00 7.51 -0.92
C GLU A 194 -16.32 8.78 -1.43
N TYR A 195 -15.62 8.70 -2.56
CA TYR A 195 -15.03 9.87 -3.20
C TYR A 195 -16.10 10.93 -3.53
N ALA A 196 -17.25 10.52 -4.09
CA ALA A 196 -18.34 11.45 -4.40
C ALA A 196 -18.90 12.14 -3.13
N LYS A 197 -19.02 11.41 -2.02
CA LYS A 197 -19.44 11.98 -0.73
C LYS A 197 -18.40 12.94 -0.18
N LEU A 198 -17.11 12.57 -0.23
CA LEU A 198 -16.01 13.43 0.19
C LEU A 198 -15.99 14.74 -0.61
N VAL A 199 -16.10 14.69 -1.94
CA VAL A 199 -16.17 15.89 -2.79
C VAL A 199 -17.33 16.78 -2.37
N SER A 200 -18.51 16.20 -2.10
CA SER A 200 -19.67 16.95 -1.62
C SER A 200 -19.42 17.60 -0.24
N ALA A 201 -18.70 16.91 0.66
CA ALA A 201 -18.34 17.43 1.97
C ALA A 201 -17.35 18.60 1.82
N LEU A 202 -16.25 18.39 1.12
CA LEU A 202 -15.22 19.41 0.90
C LEU A 202 -15.77 20.64 0.19
N THR A 203 -16.60 20.47 -0.83
CA THR A 203 -17.25 21.57 -1.56
C THR A 203 -18.12 22.43 -0.65
N SER A 204 -18.73 21.86 0.38
CA SER A 204 -19.56 22.60 1.32
C SER A 204 -18.76 23.40 2.35
N VAL A 205 -17.54 22.99 2.64
CA VAL A 205 -16.65 23.60 3.64
C VAL A 205 -15.69 24.61 3.01
N LEU A 206 -15.16 24.26 1.82
CA LEU A 206 -14.38 25.20 1.02
C LEU A 206 -15.33 26.28 0.50
N LYS A 207 -15.47 27.38 1.24
CA LYS A 207 -16.22 28.53 0.74
C LYS A 207 -15.56 28.99 -0.56
N PHE A 208 -16.35 29.11 -1.62
CA PHE A 208 -15.94 29.51 -2.99
C PHE A 208 -15.31 30.91 -3.10
N GLU A 209 -15.00 31.57 -2.01
CA GLU A 209 -14.47 32.92 -1.98
C GLU A 209 -12.96 33.03 -2.27
N THR A 210 -12.23 31.91 -2.28
CA THR A 210 -10.80 31.90 -2.61
C THR A 210 -10.56 31.29 -3.98
N ARG A 211 -9.69 31.91 -4.79
CA ARG A 211 -9.31 31.42 -6.12
C ARG A 211 -8.83 29.95 -6.10
N ALA A 212 -8.14 29.54 -5.04
CA ALA A 212 -7.74 28.15 -4.82
C ALA A 212 -8.92 27.19 -4.62
N GLY A 213 -10.02 27.63 -4.00
CA GLY A 213 -11.24 26.83 -3.86
C GLY A 213 -11.98 26.63 -5.19
N ILE A 214 -11.90 27.59 -6.11
CA ILE A 214 -12.52 27.50 -7.44
C ILE A 214 -11.73 26.52 -8.32
N GLU A 215 -10.40 26.56 -8.29
CA GLU A 215 -9.55 25.64 -9.05
C GLU A 215 -9.65 24.18 -8.55
N ALA A 216 -9.83 23.98 -7.25
CA ALA A 216 -9.97 22.65 -6.66
C ALA A 216 -11.30 21.95 -7.00
N VAL A 217 -12.33 22.69 -7.41
CA VAL A 217 -13.69 22.17 -7.67
C VAL A 217 -14.05 22.23 -9.16
N ASP A 218 -13.14 22.71 -10.01
CA ASP A 218 -13.41 22.77 -11.44
C ASP A 218 -13.64 21.36 -12.00
N MET A 219 -14.76 21.16 -12.69
CA MET A 219 -15.26 19.87 -13.23
C MET A 219 -15.66 18.80 -12.20
N GLY A 220 -15.97 19.13 -10.96
CA GLY A 220 -16.45 18.14 -9.97
C GLY A 220 -15.38 17.16 -9.51
N LYS A 221 -14.11 17.50 -9.67
CA LYS A 221 -12.96 16.75 -9.16
C LYS A 221 -12.21 17.63 -8.17
N VAL A 222 -12.00 17.12 -6.96
CA VAL A 222 -11.02 17.70 -6.02
C VAL A 222 -9.70 17.02 -6.33
N ALA A 223 -8.78 17.73 -7.01
CA ALA A 223 -7.47 17.20 -7.32
C ALA A 223 -6.50 17.34 -6.13
N ASN A 224 -6.53 18.50 -5.45
CA ASN A 224 -5.71 18.76 -4.26
C ASN A 224 -6.47 19.67 -3.30
N ALA A 225 -6.57 19.27 -2.04
CA ALA A 225 -7.08 20.11 -0.97
C ALA A 225 -6.34 19.76 0.33
N TYR A 226 -6.05 20.76 1.16
CA TYR A 226 -5.30 20.61 2.41
C TYR A 226 -3.90 19.99 2.24
N GLY A 227 -3.28 20.13 1.04
CA GLY A 227 -1.99 19.50 0.74
C GLY A 227 -2.07 17.99 0.46
N ILE A 228 -3.27 17.47 0.20
CA ILE A 228 -3.56 16.08 -0.07
C ILE A 228 -4.07 15.94 -1.50
N ASP A 229 -3.52 15.01 -2.25
CA ASP A 229 -3.96 14.65 -3.59
C ASP A 229 -5.08 13.61 -3.52
N PHE A 230 -6.28 14.00 -3.94
CA PHE A 230 -7.47 13.14 -3.92
C PHE A 230 -7.72 12.53 -5.29
N PHE A 231 -7.93 11.22 -5.33
CA PHE A 231 -8.32 10.52 -6.55
C PHE A 231 -9.33 9.41 -6.29
N GLN A 232 -10.02 9.03 -7.35
CA GLN A 232 -11.04 8.00 -7.32
C GLN A 232 -10.45 6.64 -7.69
N ILE A 233 -10.74 5.62 -6.90
CA ILE A 233 -10.39 4.22 -7.18
C ILE A 233 -11.62 3.48 -7.70
N ASN A 234 -11.43 2.64 -8.72
CA ASN A 234 -12.50 1.79 -9.22
C ASN A 234 -12.86 0.74 -8.16
N SER A 235 -14.11 0.70 -7.73
CA SER A 235 -14.60 -0.21 -6.69
C SER A 235 -14.38 -1.71 -7.01
N ASN A 236 -14.22 -2.06 -8.29
CA ASN A 236 -14.01 -3.46 -8.69
C ASN A 236 -12.59 -3.97 -8.43
N VAL A 237 -11.63 -3.11 -8.10
CA VAL A 237 -10.25 -3.49 -7.78
C VAL A 237 -9.98 -3.56 -6.28
N LEU A 238 -10.93 -3.12 -5.47
CA LEU A 238 -10.89 -3.18 -4.01
C LEU A 238 -11.66 -4.42 -3.50
N THR A 239 -11.26 -4.95 -2.35
CA THR A 239 -12.04 -5.99 -1.67
C THR A 239 -13.34 -5.42 -1.10
N ASN A 240 -14.27 -6.28 -0.70
CA ASN A 240 -15.59 -5.83 -0.24
C ASN A 240 -15.55 -4.92 1.00
N ASN A 241 -14.56 -5.12 1.88
CA ASN A 241 -14.38 -4.32 3.09
C ASN A 241 -13.50 -3.08 2.88
N GLU A 242 -12.79 -2.99 1.76
CA GLU A 242 -11.91 -1.85 1.47
C GLU A 242 -12.69 -0.64 0.96
N VAL A 243 -12.31 0.52 1.48
CA VAL A 243 -12.82 1.83 1.06
C VAL A 243 -11.79 2.58 0.23
N GLY A 244 -10.52 2.41 0.54
CA GLY A 244 -9.44 3.08 -0.15
C GLY A 244 -8.12 3.05 0.60
N TYR A 245 -7.24 3.99 0.25
CA TYR A 245 -5.90 4.12 0.81
C TYR A 245 -5.56 5.57 1.05
N PHE A 246 -4.88 5.83 2.17
CA PHE A 246 -4.29 7.11 2.53
C PHE A 246 -2.80 6.91 2.77
N GLY A 247 -1.96 7.85 2.33
CA GLY A 247 -0.53 7.67 2.56
C GLY A 247 0.36 8.64 1.80
N HIS A 248 1.60 8.21 1.63
CA HIS A 248 2.62 8.93 0.86
C HIS A 248 3.29 7.97 -0.13
N GLU A 249 3.70 8.47 -1.29
CA GLU A 249 4.31 7.66 -2.37
C GLU A 249 5.57 6.89 -1.96
N VAL A 250 6.29 7.33 -0.92
CA VAL A 250 7.46 6.59 -0.39
C VAL A 250 7.10 5.21 0.16
N GLY A 251 5.82 4.93 0.38
CA GLY A 251 5.33 3.63 0.85
C GLY A 251 5.45 2.52 -0.17
N THR A 252 5.34 2.84 -1.46
CA THR A 252 5.32 1.89 -2.57
C THR A 252 6.36 2.21 -3.62
N VAL A 253 6.93 1.19 -4.22
CA VAL A 253 7.80 1.31 -5.39
C VAL A 253 7.29 0.36 -6.47
N GLY A 254 7.23 0.83 -7.71
CA GLY A 254 6.85 -0.02 -8.84
C GLY A 254 7.05 0.67 -10.16
N ASP A 255 7.24 -0.12 -11.20
CA ASP A 255 7.40 0.40 -12.56
C ASP A 255 7.06 -0.65 -13.61
N PHE A 256 6.96 -0.18 -14.84
CA PHE A 256 6.83 -0.99 -16.03
C PHE A 256 8.20 -1.33 -16.64
N PHE A 257 8.31 -2.56 -17.08
CA PHE A 257 9.37 -3.02 -17.97
C PHE A 257 8.74 -3.47 -19.28
N PHE A 258 9.10 -2.82 -20.38
CA PHE A 258 8.58 -3.14 -21.70
C PHE A 258 9.59 -3.96 -22.51
N SER A 259 9.13 -5.09 -23.06
CA SER A 259 9.89 -5.79 -24.08
C SER A 259 9.60 -5.21 -25.48
N ALA A 260 10.38 -5.64 -26.46
CA ALA A 260 10.23 -5.19 -27.84
C ALA A 260 8.81 -5.44 -28.38
N PHE A 261 8.29 -4.42 -29.06
CA PHE A 261 7.05 -4.50 -29.79
C PHE A 261 7.33 -5.02 -31.20
N ASN A 262 6.63 -6.06 -31.62
CA ASN A 262 6.79 -6.66 -32.94
C ASN A 262 5.58 -6.33 -33.82
N THR A 263 5.83 -5.98 -35.08
CA THR A 263 4.78 -5.77 -36.07
C THR A 263 5.00 -6.70 -37.27
N PHE A 264 3.90 -7.25 -37.76
CA PHE A 264 3.89 -8.16 -38.94
C PHE A 264 2.88 -7.61 -39.95
N ASP A 265 3.26 -7.65 -41.24
CA ASP A 265 2.39 -7.30 -42.37
C ASP A 265 1.64 -8.50 -42.98
N THR A 266 1.91 -9.68 -42.45
CA THR A 266 1.31 -10.95 -42.93
C THR A 266 1.00 -11.82 -41.71
N TYR A 267 -0.25 -12.19 -41.54
CA TYR A 267 -0.68 -13.12 -40.48
C TYR A 267 -1.09 -14.46 -41.08
N GLN A 268 -0.43 -15.54 -40.66
CA GLN A 268 -0.72 -16.93 -41.10
C GLN A 268 -0.85 -17.11 -42.63
N GLY A 269 -0.04 -16.37 -43.41
CA GLY A 269 -0.08 -16.40 -44.87
C GLY A 269 -1.17 -15.54 -45.50
N LEU A 270 -1.94 -14.77 -44.73
CA LEU A 270 -2.91 -13.80 -45.22
C LEU A 270 -2.22 -12.45 -45.41
N PRO A 271 -1.97 -12.00 -46.65
CA PRO A 271 -1.34 -10.71 -46.90
C PRO A 271 -2.26 -9.54 -46.58
N GLY A 272 -1.68 -8.43 -46.10
CA GLY A 272 -2.38 -7.18 -45.91
C GLY A 272 -3.04 -6.99 -44.55
N TYR A 273 -2.93 -7.95 -43.64
CA TYR A 273 -3.32 -7.75 -42.25
C TYR A 273 -2.14 -7.17 -41.47
N PHE A 274 -2.39 -6.07 -40.78
CA PHE A 274 -1.43 -5.52 -39.83
C PHE A 274 -1.63 -6.19 -38.47
N VAL A 275 -0.58 -6.81 -37.94
CA VAL A 275 -0.58 -7.44 -36.62
C VAL A 275 0.47 -6.74 -35.77
N ALA A 276 0.10 -6.38 -34.57
CA ALA A 276 1.01 -5.81 -33.57
C ALA A 276 0.96 -6.69 -32.33
N GLU A 277 2.12 -7.09 -31.84
CA GLU A 277 2.29 -7.91 -30.65
C GLU A 277 3.35 -7.32 -29.74
N GLY A 278 3.09 -7.33 -28.44
CA GLY A 278 4.04 -6.85 -27.45
C GLY A 278 3.77 -7.41 -26.08
N ASN A 279 4.75 -7.24 -25.20
CA ASN A 279 4.66 -7.64 -23.81
C ASN A 279 4.93 -6.42 -22.94
N ALA A 280 4.08 -6.19 -21.95
CA ALA A 280 4.32 -5.28 -20.86
C ALA A 280 4.50 -6.09 -19.58
N PHE A 281 5.51 -5.76 -18.82
CA PHE A 281 5.73 -6.29 -17.49
C PHE A 281 5.55 -5.17 -16.49
N PHE A 282 4.99 -5.51 -15.33
CA PHE A 282 4.83 -4.59 -14.23
C PHE A 282 5.16 -5.30 -12.92
N GLY A 283 5.84 -4.60 -12.03
CA GLY A 283 6.08 -5.06 -10.68
C GLY A 283 5.99 -3.90 -9.70
N ALA A 284 5.45 -4.18 -8.54
CA ALA A 284 5.38 -3.24 -7.45
C ALA A 284 5.45 -3.95 -6.11
N ASP A 285 5.99 -3.27 -5.09
CA ASP A 285 5.99 -3.77 -3.73
C ASP A 285 5.90 -2.62 -2.72
N VAL A 286 5.54 -2.97 -1.48
CA VAL A 286 5.49 -2.04 -0.35
C VAL A 286 6.86 -2.01 0.31
N VAL A 287 7.47 -0.82 0.31
CA VAL A 287 8.81 -0.59 0.88
C VAL A 287 8.71 -0.05 2.30
N ARG A 288 7.81 0.90 2.51
CA ARG A 288 7.58 1.53 3.81
C ARG A 288 6.10 1.41 4.19
N SER A 289 5.74 0.31 4.83
CA SER A 289 4.36 0.05 5.24
C SER A 289 3.82 1.11 6.21
N GLU A 290 4.67 1.71 7.04
CA GLU A 290 4.31 2.79 7.96
C GLU A 290 3.85 4.08 7.25
N ALA A 291 4.18 4.25 5.98
CA ALA A 291 3.77 5.39 5.17
C ALA A 291 2.39 5.20 4.49
N LEU A 292 1.73 4.09 4.77
CA LEU A 292 0.48 3.70 4.12
C LEU A 292 -0.57 3.29 5.15
N ILE A 293 -1.78 3.75 4.93
CA ILE A 293 -2.97 3.43 5.74
C ILE A 293 -4.03 2.87 4.81
N LYS A 294 -4.49 1.65 5.07
CA LYS A 294 -5.62 1.04 4.39
C LYS A 294 -6.92 1.47 5.07
N LEU A 295 -7.85 1.99 4.30
CA LEU A 295 -9.16 2.42 4.78
C LEU A 295 -10.18 1.31 4.56
N VAL A 296 -10.88 0.91 5.62
CA VAL A 296 -11.83 -0.20 5.60
C VAL A 296 -13.17 0.21 6.22
N GLU A 297 -14.24 -0.51 5.89
CA GLU A 297 -15.56 -0.27 6.49
C GLU A 297 -15.61 -0.74 7.95
N SER A 298 -14.88 -1.81 8.28
CA SER A 298 -14.82 -2.35 9.64
C SER A 298 -13.52 -3.11 9.87
N VAL A 299 -13.12 -3.22 11.13
CA VAL A 299 -12.04 -4.10 11.59
C VAL A 299 -12.58 -5.14 12.55
N PRO A 300 -11.93 -6.30 12.69
CA PRO A 300 -12.32 -7.26 13.72
C PRO A 300 -12.12 -6.68 15.13
N VAL A 301 -12.82 -7.19 16.12
CA VAL A 301 -12.71 -6.73 17.51
C VAL A 301 -12.62 -7.95 18.43
N VAL A 302 -11.62 -7.97 19.29
CA VAL A 302 -11.57 -8.96 20.39
C VAL A 302 -12.51 -8.51 21.49
N THR A 303 -13.53 -9.31 21.76
CA THR A 303 -14.66 -8.94 22.64
C THR A 303 -14.60 -9.57 24.03
N ALA A 304 -13.91 -10.69 24.20
CA ALA A 304 -13.78 -11.39 25.45
C ALA A 304 -12.50 -12.23 25.52
N GLY A 305 -12.10 -12.57 26.73
CA GLY A 305 -10.93 -13.37 27.04
C GLY A 305 -10.45 -13.09 28.46
N THR A 306 -9.60 -13.95 29.00
CA THR A 306 -9.01 -13.77 30.35
C THR A 306 -7.49 -13.91 30.30
N PHE A 307 -6.83 -13.13 31.14
CA PHE A 307 -5.41 -13.25 31.45
C PHE A 307 -5.28 -13.78 32.88
N ASP A 308 -5.46 -15.09 33.05
CA ASP A 308 -5.42 -15.71 34.35
C ASP A 308 -3.96 -15.84 34.84
N SER A 309 -3.76 -15.92 36.15
CA SER A 309 -2.45 -16.20 36.74
C SER A 309 -2.08 -17.68 36.62
N GLY A 310 -0.79 -17.98 36.55
CA GLY A 310 -0.25 -19.33 36.43
C GLY A 310 0.86 -19.60 37.42
N LYS A 311 1.40 -20.83 37.35
CA LYS A 311 2.56 -21.26 38.14
C LYS A 311 3.52 -22.06 37.25
N VAL A 312 4.82 -21.82 37.44
CA VAL A 312 5.88 -22.54 36.71
C VAL A 312 5.72 -24.05 36.88
N GLY A 313 5.83 -24.81 35.78
CA GLY A 313 5.74 -26.26 35.77
C GLY A 313 4.32 -26.83 35.99
N THR A 314 3.32 -25.97 36.13
CA THR A 314 1.91 -26.39 36.28
C THR A 314 1.15 -26.07 35.00
N THR A 315 0.25 -26.96 34.56
CA THR A 315 -0.59 -26.73 33.41
C THR A 315 -1.40 -25.45 33.59
N TYR A 316 -1.28 -24.51 32.68
CA TYR A 316 -2.02 -23.26 32.68
C TYR A 316 -3.48 -23.51 32.31
N ALA A 317 -4.40 -23.04 33.12
CA ALA A 317 -5.84 -23.14 32.92
C ALA A 317 -6.43 -21.74 32.76
N GLN A 318 -6.76 -21.38 31.55
CA GLN A 318 -7.45 -20.14 31.22
C GLN A 318 -8.95 -20.29 31.51
N THR A 319 -9.56 -19.31 32.19
CA THR A 319 -10.98 -19.32 32.51
C THR A 319 -11.86 -19.11 31.30
N THR A 320 -11.49 -18.17 30.46
CA THR A 320 -12.24 -17.82 29.21
C THR A 320 -11.29 -17.68 28.06
N ALA A 321 -11.46 -18.48 27.02
CA ALA A 321 -10.73 -18.35 25.76
C ALA A 321 -11.05 -17.02 25.10
N PHE A 322 -10.08 -16.47 24.35
CA PHE A 322 -10.31 -15.23 23.61
C PHE A 322 -11.34 -15.44 22.50
N SER A 323 -12.22 -14.48 22.34
CA SER A 323 -13.25 -14.47 21.30
C SER A 323 -13.38 -13.06 20.71
N GLY A 324 -13.89 -12.96 19.50
CA GLY A 324 -14.02 -11.68 18.84
C GLY A 324 -15.13 -11.63 17.79
N THR A 325 -15.56 -10.43 17.45
CA THR A 325 -16.50 -10.18 16.36
C THR A 325 -15.71 -9.91 15.08
N GLY A 326 -16.10 -10.58 13.98
CA GLY A 326 -15.38 -10.48 12.69
C GLY A 326 -14.04 -11.20 12.66
N SER A 327 -13.55 -11.73 13.79
CA SER A 327 -12.28 -12.45 13.86
C SER A 327 -12.46 -13.91 13.46
N VAL A 328 -11.54 -14.42 12.62
CA VAL A 328 -11.46 -15.84 12.23
C VAL A 328 -10.23 -16.52 12.81
N LYS A 329 -9.23 -15.73 13.20
CA LYS A 329 -7.99 -16.20 13.85
C LYS A 329 -7.59 -15.27 14.98
N PHE A 330 -6.70 -15.77 15.85
CA PHE A 330 -6.11 -15.02 16.94
C PHE A 330 -4.58 -15.10 16.86
N GLU A 331 -3.92 -13.99 17.12
CA GLU A 331 -2.46 -13.90 17.27
C GLU A 331 -2.14 -13.18 18.58
N GLY A 332 -1.07 -13.57 19.25
CA GLY A 332 -0.67 -12.99 20.53
C GLY A 332 0.80 -12.56 20.54
N ALA A 333 1.05 -11.43 21.19
CA ALA A 333 2.40 -10.94 21.46
C ALA A 333 2.65 -10.93 22.96
N GLY A 334 3.92 -11.14 23.38
CA GLY A 334 4.32 -11.13 24.80
C GLY A 334 3.87 -12.36 25.60
N ILE A 335 3.44 -13.44 24.94
CA ILE A 335 3.00 -14.67 25.60
C ILE A 335 4.17 -15.31 26.38
N PRO A 336 3.99 -15.68 27.67
CA PRO A 336 5.01 -16.33 28.48
C PRO A 336 5.55 -17.61 27.85
N ALA A 337 6.84 -17.86 28.02
CA ALA A 337 7.49 -19.08 27.52
C ALA A 337 6.80 -20.34 28.08
N GLY A 338 6.51 -21.30 27.20
CA GLY A 338 5.79 -22.53 27.52
C GLY A 338 4.25 -22.45 27.37
N LEU A 339 3.72 -21.24 27.07
CA LEU A 339 2.31 -21.08 26.67
C LEU A 339 2.20 -20.89 25.17
N SER A 340 1.07 -21.30 24.60
CA SER A 340 0.70 -21.09 23.20
C SER A 340 -0.76 -20.70 23.06
N LEU A 341 -1.03 -19.78 22.15
CA LEU A 341 -2.39 -19.36 21.79
C LEU A 341 -2.90 -20.21 20.62
N GLY A 342 -4.08 -20.78 20.77
CA GLY A 342 -4.76 -21.47 19.66
C GLY A 342 -5.30 -20.47 18.65
N GLU A 343 -4.78 -20.50 17.42
CA GLU A 343 -5.12 -19.53 16.38
C GLU A 343 -6.63 -19.40 16.10
N THR A 344 -7.35 -20.51 16.12
CA THR A 344 -8.80 -20.54 15.82
C THR A 344 -9.68 -20.68 17.05
N THR A 345 -9.12 -21.19 18.13
CA THR A 345 -9.85 -21.46 19.38
C THR A 345 -9.79 -20.31 20.37
N GLY A 346 -8.80 -19.39 20.20
CA GLY A 346 -8.52 -18.34 21.16
C GLY A 346 -8.11 -18.85 22.55
N ALA A 347 -7.80 -20.15 22.69
CA ALA A 347 -7.42 -20.72 23.96
C ALA A 347 -5.92 -20.60 24.21
N LEU A 348 -5.53 -20.00 25.33
CA LEU A 348 -4.14 -19.94 25.78
C LEU A 348 -3.87 -21.17 26.67
N THR A 349 -2.96 -22.03 26.21
CA THR A 349 -2.68 -23.32 26.84
C THR A 349 -1.18 -23.60 26.92
N GLY A 350 -0.78 -24.46 27.86
CA GLY A 350 0.62 -24.88 27.98
C GLY A 350 1.06 -25.01 29.44
N THR A 351 2.37 -25.04 29.62
CA THR A 351 2.99 -25.07 30.96
C THR A 351 4.07 -24.02 31.02
N PRO A 352 3.90 -22.92 31.77
CA PRO A 352 4.86 -21.85 31.85
C PRO A 352 6.20 -22.36 32.37
N THR A 353 7.30 -21.88 31.78
CA THR A 353 8.67 -22.26 32.14
C THR A 353 9.42 -21.20 32.94
N GLU A 354 8.91 -19.96 32.95
CA GLU A 354 9.53 -18.82 33.64
C GLU A 354 8.50 -18.10 34.51
N ALA A 355 8.92 -17.70 35.72
CA ALA A 355 8.11 -16.87 36.62
C ALA A 355 8.28 -15.37 36.25
N GLY A 356 7.23 -14.58 36.43
CA GLY A 356 7.26 -13.15 36.18
C GLY A 356 5.91 -12.55 35.84
N LYS A 357 5.93 -11.25 35.53
CA LYS A 357 4.77 -10.52 34.97
C LYS A 357 5.02 -10.26 33.50
N PHE A 358 4.11 -10.74 32.68
CA PHE A 358 4.21 -10.65 31.23
C PHE A 358 3.09 -9.78 30.69
N GLU A 359 3.44 -8.72 29.98
CA GLU A 359 2.51 -7.89 29.24
C GLU A 359 2.14 -8.62 27.95
N VAL A 360 0.87 -8.98 27.80
CA VAL A 360 0.37 -9.77 26.68
C VAL A 360 -0.66 -8.98 25.91
N ALA A 361 -0.56 -9.00 24.59
CA ALA A 361 -1.52 -8.43 23.66
C ALA A 361 -2.08 -9.52 22.75
N ILE A 362 -3.40 -9.58 22.62
CA ILE A 362 -4.10 -10.52 21.74
C ILE A 362 -4.82 -9.74 20.65
N TYR A 363 -4.67 -10.18 19.41
CA TYR A 363 -5.29 -9.61 18.24
C TYR A 363 -6.25 -10.62 17.60
N GLY A 364 -7.40 -10.15 17.16
CA GLY A 364 -8.28 -10.87 16.24
C GLY A 364 -7.90 -10.52 14.80
N ILE A 365 -8.00 -11.48 13.90
CA ILE A 365 -7.64 -11.33 12.48
C ILE A 365 -8.86 -11.73 11.65
N ASP A 366 -9.27 -10.89 10.70
CA ASP A 366 -10.38 -11.17 9.79
C ASP A 366 -9.97 -12.03 8.59
N VAL A 367 -10.91 -12.30 7.68
CA VAL A 367 -10.67 -13.07 6.44
C VAL A 367 -9.71 -12.38 5.48
N ASP A 368 -9.65 -11.04 5.52
CA ASP A 368 -8.80 -10.20 4.68
C ASP A 368 -7.41 -10.00 5.30
N GLY A 369 -7.16 -10.57 6.50
CA GLY A 369 -5.90 -10.47 7.22
C GLY A 369 -5.74 -9.18 8.04
N ASN A 370 -6.78 -8.37 8.21
CA ASN A 370 -6.72 -7.16 9.03
C ASN A 370 -6.76 -7.50 10.52
N TYR A 371 -5.96 -6.78 11.31
CA TYR A 371 -5.85 -6.97 12.75
C TYR A 371 -6.81 -6.05 13.51
N SER A 372 -7.38 -6.58 14.60
CA SER A 372 -8.08 -5.78 15.60
C SER A 372 -7.12 -4.86 16.34
N ASN A 373 -7.66 -3.93 17.13
CA ASN A 373 -6.90 -3.32 18.21
C ASN A 373 -6.45 -4.39 19.20
N ALA A 374 -5.35 -4.11 19.90
CA ALA A 374 -4.82 -5.01 20.90
C ALA A 374 -5.78 -5.17 22.08
N PHE A 375 -6.11 -6.40 22.43
CA PHE A 375 -6.71 -6.73 23.73
C PHE A 375 -5.56 -7.04 24.69
N SER A 376 -5.17 -6.05 25.51
CA SER A 376 -3.96 -6.13 26.33
C SER A 376 -4.25 -6.41 27.78
N GLY A 377 -3.33 -7.13 28.43
CA GLY A 377 -3.37 -7.43 29.86
C GLY A 377 -2.08 -8.03 30.37
N THR A 378 -2.03 -8.33 31.67
CA THR A 378 -0.83 -8.91 32.32
C THR A 378 -1.13 -10.33 32.77
N ILE A 379 -0.24 -11.27 32.43
CA ILE A 379 -0.22 -12.64 32.99
C ILE A 379 0.85 -12.70 34.07
N GLU A 380 0.46 -13.06 35.27
CA GLU A 380 1.38 -13.25 36.40
C GLU A 380 1.67 -14.75 36.59
N ILE A 381 2.92 -15.16 36.45
CA ILE A 381 3.37 -16.53 36.63
C ILE A 381 4.16 -16.60 37.96
N ALA A 382 3.64 -17.31 38.95
CA ALA A 382 4.33 -17.57 40.21
C ALA A 382 5.42 -18.65 40.04
N GLU A 383 6.39 -18.66 40.97
CA GLU A 383 7.42 -19.72 41.02
C GLU A 383 6.84 -21.12 41.36
#